data_67adf69351fde6b1744bdd3f6d82c452
#
_entry.id   67adf69351fde6b1744bdd3f6d82c452
#
_cell.length_a   1.000
_cell.length_b   1.000
_cell.length_c   1.000
_cell.angle_alpha   90.00
_cell.angle_beta   90.00
_cell.angle_gamma   90.00
#
_symmetry.space_group_name_H-M   'P 1'
#
loop_
_entity.id
_entity.type
_entity.pdbx_description
1 polymer ?
#
loop_
_entity_poly.entity_id
_entity_poly.type
_entity_poly.pdbx_seq_one_letter_code
_entity_poly.pdbx_strand_id
1 'polypeptide(L)'
;DHQKNKKSFEDRLKTMDPELLELEVPYQERIKIEVRKPSTLKIDDYLEKHKKIRYNYDFGDDWWFTIRLEEIVDDYYFGFPTLLDGAETAPPEEVGGIDGFYEFIEIYRNPKHPEHQEIKDWADSLYFKEYDPEWINDRLKGLDYKKTEWNNIKHENYRVIEDKYRKSR
;
A
#
# COMPACT_ATOMS: atom_id res chain seq x y z
N ASP A 1 14.75 -15.46 14.57
CA ASP A 1 14.09 -16.74 14.88
C ASP A 1 13.54 -17.50 13.68
N HIS A 2 13.18 -16.83 12.58
CA HIS A 2 12.69 -17.50 11.36
C HIS A 2 13.71 -18.49 10.77
N GLN A 3 15.01 -18.13 10.71
CA GLN A 3 16.06 -19.02 10.20
C GLN A 3 16.31 -20.24 11.09
N LYS A 4 16.21 -20.07 12.43
CA LYS A 4 16.28 -21.19 13.37
C LYS A 4 15.10 -22.13 13.21
N ASN A 5 13.90 -21.58 13.08
CA ASN A 5 12.68 -22.37 12.89
C ASN A 5 12.69 -23.08 11.53
N LYS A 6 13.22 -22.44 10.50
CA LYS A 6 13.41 -23.04 9.18
C LYS A 6 14.32 -24.26 9.22
N LYS A 7 15.50 -24.15 9.83
CA LYS A 7 16.45 -25.27 9.94
C LYS A 7 15.88 -26.43 10.73
N SER A 8 15.27 -26.16 11.89
CA SER A 8 14.61 -27.18 12.72
C SER A 8 13.51 -27.89 11.96
N PHE A 9 12.75 -27.17 11.12
CA PHE A 9 11.68 -27.74 10.33
C PHE A 9 12.23 -28.59 9.16
N GLU A 10 13.26 -28.12 8.46
CA GLU A 10 13.95 -28.88 7.40
C GLU A 10 14.52 -30.19 7.93
N ASP A 11 15.11 -30.20 9.14
CA ASP A 11 15.64 -31.41 9.77
C ASP A 11 14.53 -32.39 10.16
N ARG A 12 13.37 -31.88 10.61
CA ARG A 12 12.18 -32.70 10.89
C ARG A 12 11.62 -33.35 9.64
N LEU A 13 11.55 -32.63 8.52
CA LEU A 13 11.05 -33.16 7.25
C LEU A 13 11.88 -34.32 6.72
N LYS A 14 13.20 -34.35 6.97
CA LYS A 14 14.09 -35.44 6.53
C LYS A 14 13.81 -36.77 7.23
N THR A 15 13.23 -36.71 8.43
CA THR A 15 12.94 -37.88 9.28
C THR A 15 11.48 -38.24 9.35
N MET A 16 10.61 -37.49 8.64
CA MET A 16 9.17 -37.65 8.67
C MET A 16 8.72 -38.79 7.76
N ASP A 17 7.66 -39.48 8.21
CA ASP A 17 6.99 -40.48 7.42
C ASP A 17 6.43 -39.89 6.11
N PRO A 18 6.58 -40.59 4.94
CA PRO A 18 6.09 -40.09 3.66
C PRO A 18 4.61 -39.70 3.62
N GLU A 19 3.74 -40.42 4.35
CA GLU A 19 2.31 -40.08 4.40
C GLU A 19 2.06 -38.78 5.17
N LEU A 20 2.84 -38.50 6.21
CA LEU A 20 2.77 -37.23 6.94
C LEU A 20 3.41 -36.08 6.17
N LEU A 21 4.37 -36.38 5.28
CA LEU A 21 5.05 -35.36 4.48
C LEU A 21 4.09 -34.67 3.52
N GLU A 22 3.10 -35.35 2.98
CA GLU A 22 2.08 -34.76 2.10
C GLU A 22 1.21 -33.71 2.85
N LEU A 23 0.95 -33.91 4.12
CA LEU A 23 0.20 -32.96 4.95
C LEU A 23 1.00 -31.70 5.28
N GLU A 24 2.35 -31.79 5.21
CA GLU A 24 3.26 -30.68 5.47
C GLU A 24 3.62 -29.86 4.21
N VAL A 25 3.09 -30.19 3.04
CA VAL A 25 3.33 -29.47 1.78
C VAL A 25 3.13 -27.95 1.91
N PRO A 26 2.07 -27.43 2.57
CA PRO A 26 1.91 -26.00 2.79
C PRO A 26 3.07 -25.38 3.58
N TYR A 27 3.65 -26.12 4.51
CA TYR A 27 4.82 -25.70 5.28
C TYR A 27 6.11 -25.69 4.44
N GLN A 28 6.27 -26.67 3.54
CA GLN A 28 7.42 -26.73 2.62
C GLN A 28 7.46 -25.47 1.73
N GLU A 29 6.32 -25.00 1.27
CA GLU A 29 6.24 -23.75 0.51
C GLU A 29 6.64 -22.54 1.37
N ARG A 30 6.29 -22.51 2.65
CA ARG A 30 6.66 -21.43 3.59
C ARG A 30 8.15 -21.34 3.86
N ILE A 31 8.89 -22.46 3.88
CA ILE A 31 10.35 -22.42 4.10
C ILE A 31 11.12 -21.84 2.90
N LYS A 32 10.49 -21.75 1.73
CA LYS A 32 11.05 -21.09 0.55
C LYS A 32 10.97 -19.55 0.67
N ILE A 33 10.18 -19.04 1.62
CA ILE A 33 10.04 -17.60 1.83
C ILE A 33 11.37 -17.06 2.39
N GLU A 34 11.95 -16.10 1.70
CA GLU A 34 13.13 -15.38 2.16
C GLU A 34 12.70 -14.12 2.90
N VAL A 35 12.99 -14.06 4.21
CA VAL A 35 12.71 -12.90 5.04
C VAL A 35 13.93 -11.98 5.05
N ARG A 36 13.73 -10.74 4.65
CA ARG A 36 14.78 -9.70 4.62
C ARG A 36 14.34 -8.49 5.44
N LYS A 37 15.31 -7.70 5.92
CA LYS A 37 15.03 -6.45 6.63
C LYS A 37 14.58 -5.39 5.62
N PRO A 38 13.45 -4.69 5.83
CA PRO A 38 12.96 -3.66 4.90
C PRO A 38 13.99 -2.56 4.60
N SER A 39 14.78 -2.17 5.61
CA SER A 39 15.82 -1.13 5.47
C SER A 39 16.95 -1.48 4.51
N THR A 40 17.06 -2.74 4.07
CA THR A 40 18.08 -3.20 3.13
C THR A 40 17.55 -3.43 1.72
N LEU A 41 16.28 -3.16 1.51
CA LEU A 41 15.58 -3.42 0.24
C LEU A 41 15.16 -2.11 -0.41
N LYS A 42 15.25 -2.07 -1.72
CA LYS A 42 14.64 -1.04 -2.55
C LYS A 42 13.50 -1.66 -3.34
N ILE A 43 12.37 -0.99 -3.35
CA ILE A 43 11.16 -1.45 -4.02
C ILE A 43 11.32 -1.50 -5.55
N ASP A 44 12.10 -0.57 -6.10
CA ASP A 44 12.42 -0.47 -7.52
C ASP A 44 13.10 -1.75 -8.05
N ASP A 45 14.10 -2.29 -7.32
CA ASP A 45 14.77 -3.54 -7.69
C ASP A 45 13.79 -4.71 -7.93
N TYR A 46 12.69 -4.73 -7.17
CA TYR A 46 11.67 -5.78 -7.26
C TYR A 46 10.57 -5.46 -8.26
N LEU A 47 10.12 -4.22 -8.32
CA LEU A 47 9.09 -3.79 -9.27
C LEU A 47 9.56 -3.88 -10.71
N GLU A 48 10.81 -3.49 -11.01
CA GLU A 48 11.36 -3.61 -12.35
C GLU A 48 11.45 -5.08 -12.81
N LYS A 49 11.83 -5.97 -11.90
CA LYS A 49 11.98 -7.40 -12.19
C LYS A 49 10.65 -8.14 -12.28
N HIS A 50 9.73 -7.89 -11.33
CA HIS A 50 8.54 -8.71 -11.16
C HIS A 50 7.26 -8.02 -11.66
N LYS A 51 7.33 -6.72 -11.98
CA LYS A 51 6.23 -5.85 -12.45
C LYS A 51 5.07 -5.71 -11.46
N LYS A 52 5.06 -6.48 -10.40
CA LYS A 52 3.99 -6.52 -9.40
C LYS A 52 4.53 -6.98 -8.06
N ILE A 53 4.13 -6.30 -7.00
CA ILE A 53 4.33 -6.74 -5.60
C ILE A 53 3.03 -6.65 -4.83
N ARG A 54 2.94 -7.41 -3.75
CA ARG A 54 1.88 -7.28 -2.74
C ARG A 54 2.46 -6.63 -1.49
N TYR A 55 1.72 -5.72 -0.92
CA TYR A 55 2.08 -5.02 0.29
C TYR A 55 0.94 -5.16 1.30
N ASN A 56 1.25 -5.66 2.49
CA ASN A 56 0.32 -5.69 3.61
C ASN A 56 0.62 -4.52 4.52
N TYR A 57 -0.38 -3.69 4.73
CA TYR A 57 -0.33 -2.53 5.60
C TYR A 57 -1.30 -2.75 6.74
N ASP A 58 -0.91 -2.37 7.94
CA ASP A 58 -1.66 -2.58 9.18
C ASP A 58 -2.07 -4.05 9.39
N PHE A 59 -1.25 -4.78 10.15
CA PHE A 59 -1.54 -6.18 10.45
C PHE A 59 -2.77 -6.37 11.36
N GLY A 60 -3.27 -5.31 11.99
CA GLY A 60 -4.52 -5.32 12.76
C GLY A 60 -5.73 -5.34 11.84
N ASP A 61 -5.80 -4.37 10.94
CA ASP A 61 -6.87 -4.21 9.96
C ASP A 61 -6.68 -5.05 8.69
N ASP A 62 -5.49 -5.63 8.50
CA ASP A 62 -5.10 -6.53 7.40
C ASP A 62 -5.34 -5.97 5.99
N TRP A 63 -4.93 -4.73 5.76
CA TRP A 63 -5.03 -4.10 4.45
C TRP A 63 -3.99 -4.64 3.47
N TRP A 64 -4.45 -5.18 2.34
CA TRP A 64 -3.61 -5.71 1.29
C TRP A 64 -3.65 -4.85 0.02
N PHE A 65 -2.49 -4.36 -0.36
CA PHE A 65 -2.30 -3.58 -1.58
C PHE A 65 -1.58 -4.40 -2.66
N THR A 66 -1.99 -4.18 -3.91
CA THR A 66 -1.25 -4.65 -5.09
C THR A 66 -0.62 -3.44 -5.76
N ILE A 67 0.69 -3.39 -5.78
CA ILE A 67 1.46 -2.36 -6.48
C ILE A 67 1.92 -2.94 -7.81
N ARG A 68 1.59 -2.27 -8.92
CA ARG A 68 1.98 -2.66 -10.27
C ARG A 68 2.83 -1.58 -10.90
N LEU A 69 3.93 -1.98 -11.54
CA LEU A 69 4.71 -1.09 -12.39
C LEU A 69 4.05 -1.06 -13.77
N GLU A 70 3.55 0.08 -14.17
CA GLU A 70 2.94 0.29 -15.48
C GLU A 70 3.98 0.79 -16.48
N GLU A 71 4.76 1.80 -16.10
CA GLU A 71 5.74 2.44 -16.98
C GLU A 71 6.89 3.01 -16.16
N ILE A 72 8.06 3.08 -16.77
CA ILE A 72 9.22 3.82 -16.26
C ILE A 72 9.41 5.03 -17.15
N VAL A 73 9.44 6.22 -16.55
CA VAL A 73 9.63 7.49 -17.25
C VAL A 73 10.94 8.13 -16.77
N ASP A 74 11.75 8.60 -17.71
CA ASP A 74 13.07 9.17 -17.42
C ASP A 74 13.05 10.71 -17.29
N ASP A 75 11.91 11.32 -17.57
CA ASP A 75 11.75 12.77 -17.68
C ASP A 75 10.82 13.38 -16.60
N TYR A 76 10.62 12.66 -15.50
CA TYR A 76 9.91 13.16 -14.33
C TYR A 76 10.87 13.74 -13.30
N TYR A 77 10.92 15.06 -13.20
CA TYR A 77 11.93 15.76 -12.40
C TYR A 77 11.36 16.57 -11.21
N PHE A 78 10.09 16.40 -10.89
CA PHE A 78 9.42 17.25 -9.90
C PHE A 78 9.83 16.99 -8.45
N GLY A 79 10.47 15.87 -8.16
CA GLY A 79 11.00 15.57 -6.84
C GLY A 79 9.97 15.20 -5.78
N PHE A 80 8.70 15.00 -6.15
CA PHE A 80 7.61 14.49 -5.30
C PHE A 80 6.68 13.60 -6.14
N PRO A 81 6.00 12.62 -5.53
CA PRO A 81 5.05 11.79 -6.24
C PRO A 81 3.82 12.61 -6.66
N THR A 82 3.17 12.20 -7.74
CA THR A 82 1.95 12.82 -8.23
C THR A 82 0.90 11.74 -8.52
N LEU A 83 -0.30 11.94 -7.99
CA LEU A 83 -1.45 11.13 -8.33
C LEU A 83 -1.96 11.56 -9.72
N LEU A 84 -1.93 10.65 -10.69
CA LEU A 84 -2.40 10.91 -12.05
C LEU A 84 -3.89 10.64 -12.20
N ASP A 85 -4.36 9.55 -11.59
CA ASP A 85 -5.76 9.13 -11.63
C ASP A 85 -6.09 8.24 -10.44
N GLY A 86 -7.36 8.11 -10.11
CA GLY A 86 -7.85 7.25 -9.05
C GLY A 86 -9.35 7.21 -8.99
N ALA A 87 -9.87 6.31 -8.19
CA ALA A 87 -11.29 6.20 -7.92
C ALA A 87 -11.49 5.65 -6.51
N GLU A 88 -12.66 5.88 -5.97
CA GLU A 88 -13.06 5.47 -4.64
C GLU A 88 -12.28 6.19 -3.52
N THR A 89 -12.74 6.00 -2.30
CA THR A 89 -12.18 6.63 -1.12
C THR A 89 -11.34 5.63 -0.33
N ALA A 90 -10.14 6.03 0.06
CA ALA A 90 -9.32 5.22 0.95
C ALA A 90 -9.90 5.17 2.36
N PRO A 91 -9.79 4.04 3.06
CA PRO A 91 -10.24 3.94 4.45
C PRO A 91 -9.46 4.88 5.37
N PRO A 92 -10.08 5.42 6.43
CA PRO A 92 -9.33 6.05 7.50
C PRO A 92 -8.56 5.02 8.32
N GLU A 93 -7.54 5.47 9.05
CA GLU A 93 -6.80 4.63 10.00
C GLU A 93 -7.73 4.10 11.10
N GLU A 94 -7.45 2.90 11.61
CA GLU A 94 -8.18 2.27 12.72
C GLU A 94 -9.68 2.02 12.44
N VAL A 95 -10.06 1.87 11.19
CA VAL A 95 -11.47 1.69 10.81
C VAL A 95 -12.00 0.27 11.03
N GLY A 96 -11.14 -0.69 11.36
CA GLY A 96 -11.52 -2.10 11.60
C GLY A 96 -11.58 -2.96 10.34
N GLY A 97 -10.67 -2.72 9.40
CA GLY A 97 -10.55 -3.49 8.17
C GLY A 97 -11.68 -3.24 7.17
N ILE A 98 -11.90 -4.21 6.29
CA ILE A 98 -12.86 -4.07 5.19
C ILE A 98 -14.30 -3.91 5.70
N ASP A 99 -14.69 -4.73 6.67
CA ASP A 99 -16.07 -4.73 7.19
C ASP A 99 -16.36 -3.42 7.94
N GLY A 100 -15.42 -2.98 8.80
CA GLY A 100 -15.52 -1.69 9.49
C GLY A 100 -15.55 -0.50 8.53
N PHE A 101 -14.81 -0.57 7.42
CA PHE A 101 -14.86 0.47 6.39
C PHE A 101 -16.22 0.56 5.69
N TYR A 102 -16.85 -0.55 5.37
CA TYR A 102 -18.20 -0.53 4.78
C TYR A 102 -19.23 0.04 5.74
N GLU A 103 -19.20 -0.35 7.02
CA GLU A 103 -20.07 0.20 8.06
C GLU A 103 -19.84 1.70 8.25
N PHE A 104 -18.56 2.12 8.34
CA PHE A 104 -18.18 3.52 8.42
C PHE A 104 -18.77 4.35 7.26
N ILE A 105 -18.59 3.93 6.01
CA ILE A 105 -19.07 4.66 4.82
C ILE A 105 -20.59 4.74 4.80
N GLU A 106 -21.29 3.67 5.20
CA GLU A 106 -22.76 3.66 5.28
C GLU A 106 -23.27 4.70 6.26
N ILE A 107 -22.68 4.77 7.47
CA ILE A 107 -23.05 5.74 8.50
C ILE A 107 -22.63 7.16 8.10
N TYR A 108 -21.39 7.31 7.63
CA TYR A 108 -20.81 8.61 7.26
C TYR A 108 -21.60 9.33 6.16
N ARG A 109 -22.11 8.59 5.18
CA ARG A 109 -22.90 9.13 4.07
C ARG A 109 -24.40 9.28 4.36
N ASN A 110 -24.87 8.82 5.53
CA ASN A 110 -26.29 8.86 5.89
C ASN A 110 -26.59 9.85 7.01
N PRO A 111 -26.94 11.11 6.73
CA PRO A 111 -27.24 12.13 7.75
C PRO A 111 -28.42 11.79 8.67
N LYS A 112 -29.20 10.75 8.34
CA LYS A 112 -30.33 10.29 9.15
C LYS A 112 -29.94 9.14 10.09
N HIS A 113 -28.73 8.62 9.98
CA HIS A 113 -28.27 7.55 10.86
C HIS A 113 -28.08 8.09 12.29
N PRO A 114 -28.50 7.36 13.34
CA PRO A 114 -28.36 7.83 14.73
C PRO A 114 -26.91 8.19 15.10
N GLU A 115 -25.94 7.45 14.61
CA GLU A 115 -24.51 7.60 14.90
C GLU A 115 -23.77 8.50 13.90
N HIS A 116 -24.49 9.11 12.94
CA HIS A 116 -23.85 9.90 11.87
C HIS A 116 -22.95 11.01 12.43
N GLN A 117 -23.41 11.74 13.44
CA GLN A 117 -22.64 12.85 14.00
C GLN A 117 -21.37 12.36 14.71
N GLU A 118 -21.46 11.27 15.46
CA GLU A 118 -20.33 10.67 16.16
C GLU A 118 -19.26 10.18 15.17
N ILE A 119 -19.68 9.44 14.14
CA ILE A 119 -18.80 8.95 13.08
C ILE A 119 -18.18 10.10 12.29
N LYS A 120 -18.91 11.18 12.06
CA LYS A 120 -18.39 12.36 11.38
C LYS A 120 -17.34 13.09 12.22
N ASP A 121 -17.57 13.28 13.50
CA ASP A 121 -16.62 13.91 14.42
C ASP A 121 -15.34 13.07 14.54
N TRP A 122 -15.47 11.74 14.57
CA TRP A 122 -14.34 10.83 14.55
C TRP A 122 -13.54 10.93 13.24
N ALA A 123 -14.21 10.91 12.10
CA ALA A 123 -13.59 11.06 10.77
C ALA A 123 -12.85 12.40 10.64
N ASP A 124 -13.44 13.49 11.12
CA ASP A 124 -12.81 14.81 11.11
C ASP A 124 -11.55 14.84 11.99
N SER A 125 -11.54 14.12 13.11
CA SER A 125 -10.36 14.00 14.00
C SER A 125 -9.19 13.30 13.33
N LEU A 126 -9.45 12.40 12.37
CA LEU A 126 -8.46 11.70 11.55
C LEU A 126 -8.14 12.43 10.25
N TYR A 127 -8.69 13.62 10.03
CA TYR A 127 -8.58 14.35 8.75
C TYR A 127 -9.06 13.52 7.56
N PHE A 128 -10.04 12.64 7.78
CA PHE A 128 -10.63 11.86 6.71
C PHE A 128 -11.28 12.76 5.67
N LYS A 129 -11.06 12.44 4.41
CA LYS A 129 -11.68 13.11 3.28
C LYS A 129 -12.01 12.11 2.20
N GLU A 130 -13.19 12.22 1.62
CA GLU A 130 -13.51 11.44 0.42
C GLU A 130 -12.53 11.79 -0.72
N TYR A 131 -12.46 10.90 -1.72
CA TYR A 131 -11.50 11.03 -2.81
C TYR A 131 -11.52 12.43 -3.44
N ASP A 132 -10.41 13.10 -3.33
CA ASP A 132 -10.17 14.44 -3.87
C ASP A 132 -8.73 14.50 -4.39
N PRO A 133 -8.54 14.38 -5.72
CA PRO A 133 -7.19 14.30 -6.30
C PRO A 133 -6.38 15.59 -6.10
N GLU A 134 -7.04 16.74 -6.02
CA GLU A 134 -6.33 18.02 -5.79
C GLU A 134 -5.75 18.06 -4.38
N TRP A 135 -6.55 17.70 -3.39
CA TRP A 135 -6.11 17.63 -2.00
C TRP A 135 -5.00 16.57 -1.80
N ILE A 136 -5.13 15.40 -2.44
CA ILE A 136 -4.10 14.35 -2.38
C ILE A 136 -2.78 14.87 -2.96
N ASN A 137 -2.82 15.49 -4.13
CA ASN A 137 -1.63 16.02 -4.78
C ASN A 137 -0.98 17.16 -3.99
N ASP A 138 -1.76 18.00 -3.30
CA ASP A 138 -1.20 19.01 -2.41
C ASP A 138 -0.44 18.39 -1.23
N ARG A 139 -0.93 17.31 -0.66
CA ARG A 139 -0.23 16.58 0.40
C ARG A 139 1.01 15.86 -0.10
N LEU A 140 0.95 15.27 -1.29
CA LEU A 140 2.10 14.59 -1.91
C LEU A 140 3.29 15.51 -2.15
N LYS A 141 3.06 16.81 -2.41
CA LYS A 141 4.13 17.82 -2.52
C LYS A 141 4.94 17.98 -1.23
N GLY A 142 4.33 17.70 -0.07
CA GLY A 142 4.98 17.78 1.24
C GLY A 142 5.82 16.56 1.61
N LEU A 143 5.81 15.50 0.79
CA LEU A 143 6.59 14.31 1.10
C LEU A 143 8.08 14.55 0.87
N ASP A 144 8.85 14.32 1.94
CA ASP A 144 10.30 14.37 1.89
C ASP A 144 10.86 13.10 1.23
N TYR A 145 11.36 13.25 0.02
CA TYR A 145 12.20 12.23 -0.58
C TYR A 145 13.38 12.86 -1.34
N LYS A 146 14.30 12.04 -1.84
CA LYS A 146 15.55 12.50 -2.40
C LYS A 146 15.33 13.61 -3.42
N LYS A 147 15.74 14.83 -3.06
CA LYS A 147 15.63 16.01 -3.90
C LYS A 147 16.51 15.89 -5.13
N THR A 148 15.97 16.22 -6.28
CA THR A 148 16.69 16.45 -7.54
C THR A 148 16.93 17.94 -7.73
N GLU A 149 17.76 18.34 -8.70
CA GLU A 149 17.94 19.76 -9.04
C GLU A 149 16.63 20.49 -9.42
N TRP A 150 15.63 19.76 -9.88
CA TRP A 150 14.29 20.28 -10.20
C TRP A 150 13.46 20.68 -8.97
N ASN A 151 13.83 20.23 -7.79
CA ASN A 151 13.16 20.65 -6.55
C ASN A 151 13.37 22.13 -6.24
N ASN A 152 14.33 22.77 -6.89
CA ASN A 152 14.54 24.22 -6.79
C ASN A 152 13.54 25.01 -7.66
N ILE A 153 12.80 24.32 -8.53
CA ILE A 153 11.78 24.90 -9.38
C ILE A 153 10.43 24.71 -8.70
N LYS A 154 9.79 25.78 -8.26
CA LYS A 154 8.44 25.74 -7.71
C LYS A 154 7.44 25.48 -8.84
N HIS A 155 7.07 24.23 -9.04
CA HIS A 155 5.99 23.87 -9.94
C HIS A 155 4.65 23.92 -9.18
N GLU A 156 3.89 24.99 -9.38
CA GLU A 156 2.58 25.14 -8.77
C GLU A 156 1.47 24.41 -9.56
N ASN A 157 1.75 24.08 -10.82
CA ASN A 157 0.76 23.51 -11.72
C ASN A 157 1.00 22.02 -12.00
N TYR A 158 0.58 21.15 -11.08
CA TYR A 158 0.64 19.70 -11.27
C TYR A 158 -0.30 19.17 -12.37
N ARG A 159 -1.27 19.97 -12.84
CA ARG A 159 -2.14 19.59 -13.98
C ARG A 159 -1.32 19.35 -15.25
N VAL A 160 -0.21 20.06 -15.42
CA VAL A 160 0.72 19.80 -16.53
C VAL A 160 1.31 18.39 -16.46
N ILE A 161 1.60 17.90 -15.26
CA ILE A 161 2.09 16.55 -15.03
C ILE A 161 1.01 15.53 -15.36
N GLU A 162 -0.20 15.76 -14.88
CA GLU A 162 -1.34 14.88 -15.13
C GLU A 162 -1.63 14.78 -16.63
N ASP A 163 -1.66 15.89 -17.35
CA ASP A 163 -1.91 15.92 -18.78
C ASP A 163 -0.84 15.19 -19.58
N LYS A 164 0.43 15.27 -19.14
CA LYS A 164 1.55 14.63 -19.82
C LYS A 164 1.57 13.10 -19.63
N TYR A 165 1.26 12.60 -18.43
CA TYR A 165 1.43 11.19 -18.09
C TYR A 165 0.11 10.41 -18.01
N ARG A 166 -1.03 11.08 -17.98
CA ARG A 166 -2.34 10.42 -18.02
C ARG A 166 -2.55 9.78 -19.38
N LYS A 167 -2.61 8.47 -19.42
CA LYS A 167 -3.02 7.76 -20.63
C LYS A 167 -4.48 8.07 -20.91
N SER A 168 -4.78 8.57 -22.10
CA SER A 168 -6.17 8.66 -22.58
C SER A 168 -6.78 7.27 -22.55
N ARG A 169 -7.84 7.10 -21.77
CA ARG A 169 -8.66 5.88 -21.71
C ARG A 169 -9.44 5.70 -23.00
#